data_b88786d5f45b776f54d0b4790079ddff
#
_entry.id   b88786d5f45b776f54d0b4790079ddff
#
_cell.length_a   1.000
_cell.length_b   1.000
_cell.length_c   1.000
_cell.angle_alpha   90.00
_cell.angle_beta   90.00
_cell.angle_gamma   90.00
#
_symmetry.space_group_name_H-M   'P 1'
#
loop_
_entity.id
_entity.type
_entity.pdbx_description
1 polymer ?
#
loop_
_entity_poly.entity_id
_entity_poly.type
_entity_poly.pdbx_seq_one_letter_code
_entity_poly.pdbx_strand_id
1 'polypeptide(L)'
;MSYSTRAEVRDMVKDDALNAIIGDTFIEDPAEREELVSPIIDAAIADADAEIDGYLAKRYAVPLAPAPRVVNKFSKDIAVYNLFSRIGIDEGTDQKTYLNRYNAAIKFLTLVAEGCLLYTSDA
;
A
#
# COMPACT_ATOMS: atom_id res chain seq x y z
N MET A 1 -2.91 4.04 14.05
CA MET A 1 -2.88 5.14 13.09
C MET A 1 -2.25 4.66 11.79
N SER A 2 -2.93 4.90 10.67
CA SER A 2 -2.46 4.42 9.38
C SER A 2 -1.54 5.42 8.70
N TYR A 3 -0.58 4.93 7.90
CA TYR A 3 0.32 5.81 7.15
C TYR A 3 -0.30 6.31 5.85
N SER A 4 -1.39 5.68 5.39
CA SER A 4 -2.16 6.15 4.24
C SER A 4 -3.64 6.01 4.54
N THR A 5 -4.48 6.65 3.71
CA THR A 5 -5.92 6.63 3.90
C THR A 5 -6.59 5.80 2.81
N ARG A 6 -7.82 5.36 3.09
CA ARG A 6 -8.63 4.64 2.12
C ARG A 6 -8.79 5.44 0.82
N ALA A 7 -9.08 6.74 0.94
CA ALA A 7 -9.26 7.59 -0.24
C ALA A 7 -7.99 7.68 -1.08
N GLU A 8 -6.84 7.79 -0.44
CA GLU A 8 -5.56 7.85 -1.15
C GLU A 8 -5.29 6.57 -1.94
N VAL A 9 -5.52 5.42 -1.33
CA VAL A 9 -5.30 4.14 -1.99
C VAL A 9 -6.34 3.91 -3.10
N ARG A 10 -7.60 4.26 -2.82
CA ARG A 10 -8.69 4.14 -3.80
C ARG A 10 -8.38 4.94 -5.08
N ASP A 11 -7.80 6.13 -4.93
CA ASP A 11 -7.44 6.96 -6.07
C ASP A 11 -6.40 6.32 -6.98
N MET A 12 -5.61 5.38 -6.48
CA MET A 12 -4.59 4.69 -7.27
C MET A 12 -5.14 3.48 -8.03
N VAL A 13 -6.39 3.10 -7.78
CA VAL A 13 -7.02 1.93 -8.37
C VAL A 13 -8.07 2.36 -9.38
N LYS A 14 -7.98 1.85 -10.62
CA LYS A 14 -8.95 2.16 -11.65
C LYS A 14 -10.27 1.44 -11.37
N ASP A 15 -11.38 2.07 -11.77
CA ASP A 15 -12.72 1.52 -11.52
C ASP A 15 -12.89 0.13 -12.11
N ASP A 16 -12.29 -0.13 -13.28
CA ASP A 16 -12.43 -1.43 -13.95
C ASP A 16 -11.74 -2.57 -13.20
N ALA A 17 -10.86 -2.26 -12.26
CA ALA A 17 -10.20 -3.28 -11.45
C ALA A 17 -11.01 -3.68 -10.21
N LEU A 18 -12.01 -2.89 -9.81
CA LEU A 18 -12.71 -3.11 -8.55
C LEU A 18 -13.40 -4.45 -8.47
N ASN A 19 -14.11 -4.85 -9.53
CA ASN A 19 -14.82 -6.13 -9.50
C ASN A 19 -13.87 -7.31 -9.35
N ALA A 20 -12.72 -7.25 -10.01
CA ALA A 20 -11.71 -8.30 -9.88
C ALA A 20 -11.14 -8.35 -8.46
N ILE A 21 -10.87 -7.19 -7.86
CA ILE A 21 -10.35 -7.12 -6.49
C ILE A 21 -11.37 -7.69 -5.49
N ILE A 22 -12.66 -7.36 -5.68
CA ILE A 22 -13.73 -7.88 -4.84
C ILE A 22 -13.91 -9.40 -5.04
N GLY A 23 -13.69 -9.86 -6.26
CA GLY A 23 -13.88 -11.27 -6.61
C GLY A 23 -15.23 -11.57 -7.22
N ASP A 24 -15.98 -10.54 -7.63
CA ASP A 24 -17.28 -10.68 -8.26
C ASP A 24 -17.37 -9.69 -9.41
N THR A 25 -17.48 -10.22 -10.64
CA THR A 25 -17.51 -9.41 -11.86
C THR A 25 -18.91 -8.97 -12.25
N PHE A 26 -19.94 -9.34 -11.50
CA PHE A 26 -21.33 -9.05 -11.83
C PHE A 26 -21.90 -7.86 -11.07
N ILE A 27 -21.11 -7.18 -10.27
CA ILE A 27 -21.56 -6.00 -9.52
C ILE A 27 -21.58 -4.80 -10.46
N GLU A 28 -22.76 -4.30 -10.77
CA GLU A 28 -22.93 -3.17 -11.68
C GLU A 28 -23.11 -1.83 -10.96
N ASP A 29 -23.64 -1.85 -9.74
CA ASP A 29 -23.90 -0.63 -8.97
C ASP A 29 -22.60 -0.07 -8.41
N PRO A 30 -22.19 1.15 -8.82
CA PRO A 30 -20.96 1.75 -8.30
C PRO A 30 -20.95 1.90 -6.77
N ALA A 31 -22.10 2.22 -6.16
CA ALA A 31 -22.17 2.38 -4.71
C ALA A 31 -21.95 1.05 -4.00
N GLU A 32 -22.49 -0.04 -4.54
CA GLU A 32 -22.29 -1.36 -3.97
C GLU A 32 -20.82 -1.79 -4.10
N ARG A 33 -20.19 -1.49 -5.24
CA ARG A 33 -18.76 -1.80 -5.41
C ARG A 33 -17.91 -1.07 -4.39
N GLU A 34 -18.18 0.21 -4.13
CA GLU A 34 -17.42 0.98 -3.14
C GLU A 34 -17.62 0.42 -1.74
N GLU A 35 -18.84 0.00 -1.40
CA GLU A 35 -19.10 -0.62 -0.10
C GLU A 35 -18.32 -1.91 0.09
N LEU A 36 -18.25 -2.74 -0.95
CA LEU A 36 -17.59 -4.05 -0.86
C LEU A 36 -16.07 -3.92 -0.89
N VAL A 37 -15.53 -2.96 -1.64
CA VAL A 37 -14.08 -2.81 -1.75
C VAL A 37 -13.47 -2.09 -0.55
N SER A 38 -14.25 -1.25 0.14
CA SER A 38 -13.72 -0.44 1.25
C SER A 38 -13.05 -1.26 2.35
N PRO A 39 -13.66 -2.31 2.90
CA PRO A 39 -12.98 -3.10 3.92
C PRO A 39 -11.76 -3.85 3.37
N ILE A 40 -11.78 -4.19 2.08
CA ILE A 40 -10.62 -4.84 1.45
C ILE A 40 -9.46 -3.86 1.37
N ILE A 41 -9.74 -2.61 1.02
CA ILE A 41 -8.72 -1.56 1.00
C ILE A 41 -8.19 -1.31 2.41
N ASP A 42 -9.07 -1.22 3.40
CA ASP A 42 -8.65 -1.01 4.78
C ASP A 42 -7.72 -2.11 5.27
N ALA A 43 -8.02 -3.36 4.94
CA ALA A 43 -7.16 -4.49 5.29
C ALA A 43 -5.81 -4.41 4.58
N ALA A 44 -5.81 -4.01 3.31
CA ALA A 44 -4.56 -3.85 2.55
C ALA A 44 -3.68 -2.76 3.16
N ILE A 45 -4.27 -1.68 3.65
CA ILE A 45 -3.54 -0.61 4.32
C ILE A 45 -2.98 -1.09 5.66
N ALA A 46 -3.79 -1.80 6.44
CA ALA A 46 -3.34 -2.33 7.73
C ALA A 46 -2.14 -3.27 7.55
N ASP A 47 -2.18 -4.13 6.54
CA ASP A 47 -1.08 -5.03 6.23
C ASP A 47 0.16 -4.25 5.78
N ALA A 48 -0.02 -3.20 4.97
CA ALA A 48 1.08 -2.36 4.53
C ALA A 48 1.74 -1.66 5.71
N ASP A 49 0.94 -1.11 6.62
CA ASP A 49 1.46 -0.42 7.80
C ASP A 49 2.24 -1.38 8.71
N ALA A 50 1.74 -2.59 8.89
CA ALA A 50 2.42 -3.60 9.68
C ALA A 50 3.77 -3.99 9.06
N GLU A 51 3.82 -4.12 7.74
CA GLU A 51 5.05 -4.44 7.04
C GLU A 51 6.07 -3.31 7.19
N ILE A 52 5.63 -2.07 7.01
CA ILE A 52 6.49 -0.90 7.20
C ILE A 52 7.05 -0.87 8.62
N ASP A 53 6.18 -1.01 9.62
CA ASP A 53 6.61 -0.99 11.02
C ASP A 53 7.59 -2.12 11.33
N GLY A 54 7.41 -3.28 10.68
CA GLY A 54 8.32 -4.40 10.86
C GLY A 54 9.75 -4.06 10.46
N TYR A 55 9.93 -3.30 9.36
CA TYR A 55 11.26 -2.83 8.95
C TYR A 55 11.77 -1.71 9.86
N LEU A 56 10.92 -0.76 10.19
CA LEU A 56 11.33 0.45 10.93
C LEU A 56 11.63 0.17 12.41
N ALA A 57 11.02 -0.86 12.98
CA ALA A 57 11.17 -1.16 14.41
C ALA A 57 12.61 -1.44 14.81
N LYS A 58 13.48 -1.77 13.86
CA LYS A 58 14.89 -1.98 14.13
C LYS A 58 15.64 -0.69 14.47
N ARG A 59 15.11 0.46 14.04
CA ARG A 59 15.80 1.74 14.15
C ARG A 59 14.96 2.84 14.80
N TYR A 60 13.64 2.69 14.80
CA TYR A 60 12.73 3.74 15.27
C TYR A 60 11.64 3.16 16.14
N ALA A 61 11.10 4.00 17.02
CA ALA A 61 9.88 3.64 17.73
C ALA A 61 8.69 3.70 16.76
N VAL A 62 7.90 2.66 16.71
CA VAL A 62 6.77 2.57 15.79
C VAL A 62 5.46 2.47 16.59
N PRO A 63 4.34 2.95 16.02
CA PRO A 63 4.24 3.64 14.74
C PRO A 63 4.85 5.04 14.78
N LEU A 64 5.36 5.51 13.65
CA LEU A 64 5.90 6.85 13.53
C LEU A 64 4.80 7.90 13.65
N ALA A 65 5.05 8.94 14.43
CA ALA A 65 4.06 10.01 14.60
C ALA A 65 4.79 11.32 14.94
N PRO A 66 4.90 12.27 14.01
CA PRO A 66 4.42 12.19 12.61
C PRO A 66 5.34 11.35 11.74
N ALA A 67 4.75 10.75 10.71
CA ALA A 67 5.51 9.97 9.75
C ALA A 67 6.01 10.87 8.61
N PRO A 68 7.24 10.63 8.11
CA PRO A 68 7.70 11.35 6.92
C PRO A 68 6.83 11.05 5.71
N ARG A 69 6.77 11.97 4.78
CA ARG A 69 5.93 11.84 3.58
C ARG A 69 6.27 10.59 2.77
N VAL A 70 7.53 10.18 2.76
CA VAL A 70 7.95 9.00 2.02
C VAL A 70 7.30 7.73 2.57
N VAL A 71 7.00 7.68 3.86
CA VAL A 71 6.31 6.55 4.46
C VAL A 71 4.88 6.46 3.98
N ASN A 72 4.20 7.61 3.80
CA ASN A 72 2.87 7.64 3.20
C ASN A 72 2.93 7.06 1.77
N LYS A 73 3.93 7.45 0.99
CA LYS A 73 4.10 6.92 -0.36
C LYS A 73 4.27 5.40 -0.34
N PHE A 74 5.12 4.88 0.53
CA PHE A 74 5.34 3.43 0.61
C PHE A 74 4.10 2.69 1.08
N SER A 75 3.36 3.26 2.03
CA SER A 75 2.10 2.66 2.48
C SER A 75 1.12 2.50 1.31
N LYS A 76 0.98 3.53 0.49
CA LYS A 76 0.11 3.47 -0.69
C LYS A 76 0.61 2.42 -1.69
N ASP A 77 1.89 2.42 -2.01
CA ASP A 77 2.45 1.49 -2.99
C ASP A 77 2.30 0.04 -2.53
N ILE A 78 2.55 -0.22 -1.26
CA ILE A 78 2.40 -1.58 -0.70
C ILE A 78 0.93 -1.99 -0.64
N ALA A 79 0.04 -1.09 -0.23
CA ALA A 79 -1.38 -1.39 -0.16
C ALA A 79 -1.96 -1.73 -1.53
N VAL A 80 -1.59 -0.95 -2.55
CA VAL A 80 -2.05 -1.22 -3.93
C VAL A 80 -1.50 -2.56 -4.41
N TYR A 81 -0.24 -2.86 -4.15
CA TYR A 81 0.33 -4.17 -4.46
C TYR A 81 -0.46 -5.29 -3.77
N ASN A 82 -0.81 -5.10 -2.48
CA ASN A 82 -1.58 -6.08 -1.74
C ASN A 82 -2.94 -6.34 -2.38
N LEU A 83 -3.59 -5.29 -2.89
CA LEU A 83 -4.87 -5.44 -3.58
C LEU A 83 -4.75 -6.26 -4.85
N PHE A 84 -3.76 -5.98 -5.69
CA PHE A 84 -3.58 -6.71 -6.95
C PHE A 84 -3.02 -8.11 -6.72
N SER A 85 -2.31 -8.35 -5.63
CA SER A 85 -1.82 -9.69 -5.28
C SER A 85 -2.95 -10.67 -5.04
N ARG A 86 -4.14 -10.18 -4.64
CA ARG A 86 -5.30 -11.04 -4.41
C ARG A 86 -5.74 -11.76 -5.67
N ILE A 87 -5.51 -11.15 -6.82
CA ILE A 87 -5.93 -11.70 -8.12
C ILE A 87 -4.74 -12.16 -8.97
N GLY A 88 -3.52 -12.00 -8.42
CA GLY A 88 -2.29 -12.32 -9.13
C GLY A 88 -1.82 -11.14 -10.00
N ILE A 89 -0.52 -10.89 -9.98
CA ILE A 89 0.07 -9.81 -10.77
C ILE A 89 0.36 -10.33 -12.17
N ASP A 90 -0.20 -9.67 -13.18
CA ASP A 90 0.11 -9.95 -14.58
C ASP A 90 1.25 -9.03 -15.01
N GLU A 91 2.46 -9.58 -15.11
CA GLU A 91 3.65 -8.80 -15.45
C GLU A 91 3.67 -8.33 -16.90
N GLY A 92 2.78 -8.85 -17.74
CA GLY A 92 2.65 -8.41 -19.13
C GLY A 92 1.76 -7.18 -19.31
N THR A 93 1.25 -6.61 -18.21
CA THR A 93 0.32 -5.48 -18.23
C THR A 93 0.83 -4.34 -17.36
N ASP A 94 0.00 -3.29 -17.19
CA ASP A 94 0.29 -2.17 -16.30
C ASP A 94 0.47 -2.61 -14.85
N GLN A 95 0.01 -3.80 -14.49
CA GLN A 95 0.15 -4.30 -13.11
C GLN A 95 1.60 -4.50 -12.71
N LYS A 96 2.49 -4.68 -13.68
CA LYS A 96 3.92 -4.75 -13.40
C LYS A 96 4.43 -3.48 -12.73
N THR A 97 3.82 -2.34 -13.01
CA THR A 97 4.16 -1.07 -12.36
C THR A 97 3.94 -1.15 -10.85
N TYR A 98 2.86 -1.80 -10.42
CA TYR A 98 2.57 -1.94 -8.98
C TYR A 98 3.60 -2.85 -8.30
N LEU A 99 3.99 -3.92 -8.98
CA LEU A 99 5.05 -4.79 -8.47
C LEU A 99 6.38 -4.04 -8.36
N ASN A 100 6.72 -3.24 -9.37
CA ASN A 100 7.96 -2.46 -9.36
C ASN A 100 7.97 -1.43 -8.23
N ARG A 101 6.84 -0.77 -7.98
CA ARG A 101 6.72 0.17 -6.86
C ARG A 101 6.85 -0.52 -5.52
N TYR A 102 6.23 -1.68 -5.38
CA TYR A 102 6.36 -2.48 -4.17
C TYR A 102 7.82 -2.86 -3.91
N ASN A 103 8.50 -3.38 -4.93
CA ASN A 103 9.89 -3.79 -4.80
C ASN A 103 10.79 -2.61 -4.43
N ALA A 104 10.54 -1.43 -5.00
CA ALA A 104 11.29 -0.22 -4.66
C ALA A 104 11.07 0.18 -3.21
N ALA A 105 9.83 0.10 -2.72
CA ALA A 105 9.51 0.41 -1.33
C ALA A 105 10.22 -0.55 -0.38
N ILE A 106 10.18 -1.84 -0.67
CA ILE A 106 10.82 -2.85 0.18
C ILE A 106 12.33 -2.67 0.19
N LYS A 107 12.92 -2.36 -0.96
CA LYS A 107 14.36 -2.10 -1.02
C LYS A 107 14.76 -0.92 -0.15
N PHE A 108 13.99 0.17 -0.20
CA PHE A 108 14.26 1.34 0.63
C PHE A 108 14.11 1.00 2.13
N LEU A 109 13.03 0.31 2.49
CA LEU A 109 12.78 -0.07 3.87
C LEU A 109 13.87 -1.00 4.40
N THR A 110 14.36 -1.90 3.57
CA THR A 110 15.47 -2.79 3.93
C THR A 110 16.73 -1.98 4.23
N LEU A 111 17.03 -0.97 3.42
CA LEU A 111 18.18 -0.09 3.67
C LEU A 111 18.02 0.69 4.97
N VAL A 112 16.82 1.17 5.28
CA VAL A 112 16.57 1.84 6.55
C VAL A 112 16.78 0.89 7.72
N ALA A 113 16.30 -0.33 7.61
CA ALA A 113 16.48 -1.34 8.65
C ALA A 113 17.96 -1.67 8.88
N GLU A 114 18.78 -1.55 7.84
CA GLU A 114 20.22 -1.79 7.91
C GLU A 114 21.01 -0.58 8.41
N GLY A 115 20.36 0.55 8.63
CA GLY A 115 21.00 1.72 9.23
C GLY A 115 20.96 3.01 8.41
N CYS A 116 20.39 2.99 7.20
CA CYS A 116 20.24 4.23 6.44
C CYS A 116 19.20 5.13 7.13
N LEU A 117 19.42 6.44 7.04
CA LEU A 117 18.54 7.39 7.70
C LEU A 117 17.22 7.53 6.95
N LEU A 118 16.12 7.45 7.67
CA LEU A 118 14.79 7.73 7.14
C LEU A 118 14.51 9.23 7.11
N TYR A 119 15.01 9.93 8.14
CA TYR A 119 14.88 11.37 8.26
C TYR A 119 16.17 12.05 7.82
N THR A 120 16.04 13.22 7.18
CA THR A 120 17.21 14.04 6.92
C THR A 120 17.65 14.68 8.25
N SER A 121 18.91 15.07 8.30
CA SER A 121 19.50 15.55 9.54
C SER A 121 19.27 17.04 9.79
N ASP A 122 18.26 17.59 9.24
CA ASP A 122 17.92 19.00 9.41
C ASP A 122 17.15 19.28 10.69
N ALA A 123 17.08 18.32 11.51
CA ALA A 123 16.30 18.43 12.72
C ALA A 123 16.66 19.67 13.53
#